data_67485bfed7e87d9d5972ab78fa76bb53
#
_entry.id   67485bfed7e87d9d5972ab78fa76bb53
#
_cell.length_a   1.000
_cell.length_b   1.000
_cell.length_c   1.000
_cell.angle_alpha   90.00
_cell.angle_beta   90.00
_cell.angle_gamma   90.00
#
_symmetry.space_group_name_H-M   'P 1'
#
loop_
_entity.id
_entity.type
_entity.pdbx_description
1 polymer ?
#
loop_
_entity_poly.entity_id
_entity_poly.type
_entity_poly.pdbx_seq_one_letter_code
_entity_poly.pdbx_strand_id
1 'polypeptide(L)'
;MTKPLAQTLEDLKNVSADFNTVVENLFEFRFEDYNQVFKINELDIPAKTYKRFPVFNNENAVAILMLWGAENKTAIHDHKNYEGKIKVLKGELTEVYYKETKDFIEYEGAGVAIEGISFAEEMGGIRSIVNNKPTLSVSLHIYKTNQLNLSGVRIFDLENKKWAVLNDKAPSCTWNLPEEAFEKIYQL
;
A
#
# COMPACT_ATOMS: atom_id res chain seq x y z
N MET A 1 -2.51 29.88 -7.20
CA MET A 1 -2.12 29.26 -5.93
C MET A 1 -2.82 27.92 -5.84
N THR A 2 -2.09 26.83 -5.68
CA THR A 2 -2.63 25.50 -5.41
C THR A 2 -3.35 25.50 -4.06
N LYS A 3 -4.56 24.94 -3.98
CA LYS A 3 -5.27 24.77 -2.71
C LYS A 3 -4.44 23.92 -1.72
N PRO A 4 -4.50 24.20 -0.40
CA PRO A 4 -3.85 23.34 0.59
C PRO A 4 -4.40 21.91 0.56
N LEU A 5 -3.56 20.91 0.92
CA LEU A 5 -3.96 19.51 0.94
C LEU A 5 -5.23 19.26 1.78
N ALA A 6 -5.32 19.84 2.97
CA ALA A 6 -6.49 19.66 3.84
C ALA A 6 -7.81 20.11 3.16
N GLN A 7 -7.78 21.25 2.48
CA GLN A 7 -8.95 21.74 1.74
C GLN A 7 -9.26 20.85 0.52
N THR A 8 -8.23 20.37 -0.18
CA THR A 8 -8.39 19.45 -1.31
C THR A 8 -9.05 18.15 -0.89
N LEU A 9 -8.62 17.55 0.23
CA LEU A 9 -9.23 16.34 0.77
C LEU A 9 -10.72 16.53 1.10
N GLU A 10 -11.08 17.67 1.67
CA GLU A 10 -12.47 18.01 1.98
C GLU A 10 -13.30 18.21 0.72
N ASP A 11 -12.77 18.97 -0.24
CA ASP A 11 -13.46 19.23 -1.53
C ASP A 11 -13.73 17.91 -2.29
N LEU A 12 -12.72 17.03 -2.38
CA LEU A 12 -12.84 15.72 -3.06
C LEU A 12 -13.91 14.84 -2.39
N LYS A 13 -14.01 14.89 -1.06
CA LYS A 13 -15.02 14.16 -0.30
C LYS A 13 -16.43 14.71 -0.56
N ASN A 14 -16.57 16.04 -0.55
CA ASN A 14 -17.88 16.72 -0.72
C ASN A 14 -18.50 16.49 -2.10
N VAL A 15 -17.67 16.28 -3.14
CA VAL A 15 -18.17 16.02 -4.50
C VAL A 15 -18.21 14.53 -4.85
N SER A 16 -17.93 13.63 -3.91
CA SER A 16 -17.80 12.18 -4.16
C SER A 16 -16.92 11.88 -5.38
N ALA A 17 -15.74 12.51 -5.41
CA ALA A 17 -14.82 12.45 -6.54
C ALA A 17 -14.52 11.01 -6.98
N ASP A 18 -14.45 10.77 -8.28
CA ASP A 18 -14.05 9.46 -8.82
C ASP A 18 -12.57 9.17 -8.61
N PHE A 19 -12.17 7.90 -8.82
CA PHE A 19 -10.80 7.43 -8.61
C PHE A 19 -9.76 8.27 -9.35
N ASN A 20 -9.97 8.59 -10.62
CA ASN A 20 -8.98 9.34 -11.41
C ASN A 20 -8.82 10.77 -10.89
N THR A 21 -9.93 11.43 -10.60
CA THR A 21 -9.96 12.77 -10.00
C THR A 21 -9.22 12.79 -8.66
N VAL A 22 -9.39 11.75 -7.80
CA VAL A 22 -8.66 11.61 -6.53
C VAL A 22 -7.16 11.47 -6.79
N VAL A 23 -6.75 10.60 -7.73
CA VAL A 23 -5.35 10.39 -8.09
C VAL A 23 -4.71 11.69 -8.59
N GLU A 24 -5.33 12.35 -9.58
CA GLU A 24 -4.81 13.58 -10.17
C GLU A 24 -4.57 14.67 -9.13
N ASN A 25 -5.54 14.89 -8.25
CA ASN A 25 -5.41 15.91 -7.22
C ASN A 25 -4.41 15.55 -6.12
N LEU A 26 -4.45 14.33 -5.60
CA LEU A 26 -3.60 13.96 -4.47
C LEU A 26 -2.13 13.72 -4.88
N PHE A 27 -1.87 13.34 -6.15
CA PHE A 27 -0.51 13.15 -6.63
C PHE A 27 0.23 14.49 -6.92
N GLU A 28 -0.45 15.63 -6.96
CA GLU A 28 0.19 16.95 -7.06
C GLU A 28 0.96 17.33 -5.79
N PHE A 29 0.57 16.80 -4.64
CA PHE A 29 1.18 17.11 -3.36
C PHE A 29 2.50 16.35 -3.13
N ARG A 30 3.40 16.97 -2.36
CA ARG A 30 4.69 16.42 -1.94
C ARG A 30 4.63 15.91 -0.52
N PHE A 31 5.69 15.25 -0.09
CA PHE A 31 5.80 14.73 1.27
C PHE A 31 5.55 15.81 2.33
N GLU A 32 6.09 17.02 2.13
CA GLU A 32 5.96 18.15 3.07
C GLU A 32 4.51 18.53 3.32
N ASP A 33 3.66 18.53 2.27
CA ASP A 33 2.25 18.84 2.38
C ASP A 33 1.51 17.81 3.25
N TYR A 34 1.78 16.53 3.02
CA TYR A 34 1.25 15.44 3.84
C TYR A 34 1.78 15.49 5.26
N ASN A 35 3.07 15.78 5.45
CA ASN A 35 3.67 15.91 6.78
C ASN A 35 3.10 17.10 7.55
N GLN A 36 2.81 18.22 6.88
CA GLN A 36 2.18 19.39 7.51
C GLN A 36 0.80 19.06 8.08
N VAL A 37 -0.01 18.27 7.35
CA VAL A 37 -1.38 17.92 7.75
C VAL A 37 -1.39 16.77 8.76
N PHE A 38 -0.61 15.70 8.50
CA PHE A 38 -0.71 14.44 9.24
C PHE A 38 0.42 14.22 10.26
N LYS A 39 1.37 15.16 10.38
CA LYS A 39 2.48 15.09 11.36
C LYS A 39 3.31 13.81 11.25
N ILE A 40 3.59 13.36 10.02
CA ILE A 40 4.24 12.07 9.75
C ILE A 40 5.60 11.96 10.44
N ASN A 41 6.37 13.04 10.49
CA ASN A 41 7.68 13.07 11.15
C ASN A 41 7.61 12.91 12.69
N GLU A 42 6.43 13.04 13.29
CA GLU A 42 6.20 12.85 14.72
C GLU A 42 5.80 11.39 15.04
N LEU A 43 5.56 10.57 14.02
CA LEU A 43 5.17 9.18 14.18
C LEU A 43 6.39 8.28 14.37
N ASP A 44 6.36 7.43 15.38
CA ASP A 44 7.35 6.39 15.57
C ASP A 44 6.99 5.18 14.66
N ILE A 45 7.89 4.88 13.72
CA ILE A 45 7.78 3.73 12.80
C ILE A 45 9.02 2.86 13.02
N PRO A 46 8.90 1.79 13.80
CA PRO A 46 10.04 0.89 14.07
C PRO A 46 10.63 0.29 12.79
N ALA A 47 11.94 0.02 12.81
CA ALA A 47 12.59 -0.73 11.74
C ALA A 47 11.90 -2.10 11.52
N LYS A 48 11.92 -2.59 10.28
CA LYS A 48 11.31 -3.86 9.86
C LYS A 48 9.79 -3.94 10.04
N THR A 49 9.14 -2.78 10.22
CA THR A 49 7.69 -2.66 10.26
C THR A 49 7.20 -1.63 9.26
N TYR A 50 5.93 -1.65 8.95
CA TYR A 50 5.26 -0.57 8.22
C TYR A 50 3.89 -0.28 8.83
N LYS A 51 3.41 0.94 8.60
CA LYS A 51 2.10 1.37 9.06
C LYS A 51 1.27 1.87 7.90
N ARG A 52 0.01 1.43 7.86
CA ARG A 52 -1.02 1.96 6.96
C ARG A 52 -1.73 3.12 7.66
N PHE A 53 -1.75 4.26 7.01
CA PHE A 53 -2.35 5.49 7.54
C PHE A 53 -3.38 6.03 6.54
N PRO A 54 -4.68 5.72 6.67
CA PRO A 54 -5.71 6.22 5.78
C PRO A 54 -5.81 7.75 5.87
N VAL A 55 -5.79 8.43 4.72
CA VAL A 55 -5.87 9.89 4.63
C VAL A 55 -7.12 10.37 3.90
N PHE A 56 -7.73 9.50 3.11
CA PHE A 56 -8.97 9.81 2.38
C PHE A 56 -9.75 8.53 2.10
N ASN A 57 -11.08 8.63 2.15
CA ASN A 57 -11.96 7.61 1.58
C ASN A 57 -13.31 8.21 1.19
N ASN A 58 -13.86 7.70 0.11
CA ASN A 58 -15.24 7.87 -0.30
C ASN A 58 -15.75 6.56 -0.93
N GLU A 59 -16.88 6.58 -1.61
CA GLU A 59 -17.47 5.42 -2.28
C GLU A 59 -16.66 4.89 -3.48
N ASN A 60 -15.77 5.72 -4.07
CA ASN A 60 -15.05 5.45 -5.31
C ASN A 60 -13.56 5.17 -5.11
N ALA A 61 -12.96 5.68 -4.03
CA ALA A 61 -11.53 5.59 -3.81
C ALA A 61 -11.14 5.62 -2.34
N VAL A 62 -10.03 4.95 -2.03
CA VAL A 62 -9.33 5.00 -0.74
C VAL A 62 -7.91 5.48 -0.98
N ALA A 63 -7.44 6.47 -0.20
CA ALA A 63 -6.04 6.88 -0.21
C ALA A 63 -5.39 6.59 1.15
N ILE A 64 -4.23 5.92 1.10
CA ILE A 64 -3.49 5.45 2.28
C ILE A 64 -2.04 5.88 2.16
N LEU A 65 -1.51 6.57 3.15
CA LEU A 65 -0.08 6.71 3.32
C LEU A 65 0.49 5.43 3.89
N MET A 66 1.50 4.90 3.20
CA MET A 66 2.28 3.76 3.67
C MET A 66 3.60 4.29 4.22
N LEU A 67 3.83 4.05 5.51
CA LEU A 67 5.00 4.49 6.24
C LEU A 67 5.93 3.30 6.45
N TRP A 68 7.01 3.23 5.66
CA TRP A 68 7.91 2.09 5.59
C TRP A 68 9.11 2.31 6.50
N GLY A 69 9.14 1.66 7.65
CA GLY A 69 10.31 1.67 8.52
C GLY A 69 11.57 1.15 7.80
N ALA A 70 12.73 1.41 8.39
CA ALA A 70 14.01 0.97 7.84
C ALA A 70 14.02 -0.55 7.62
N GLU A 71 14.61 -1.01 6.50
CA GLU A 71 14.83 -2.42 6.17
C GLU A 71 13.55 -3.28 6.26
N ASN A 72 12.44 -2.74 5.80
CA ASN A 72 11.13 -3.39 5.87
C ASN A 72 10.70 -4.00 4.53
N LYS A 73 9.93 -5.08 4.60
CA LYS A 73 9.22 -5.67 3.46
C LYS A 73 7.83 -6.15 3.85
N THR A 74 6.88 -6.06 2.92
CA THR A 74 5.60 -6.77 3.06
C THR A 74 5.81 -8.27 2.83
N ALA A 75 4.89 -9.10 3.32
CA ALA A 75 4.71 -10.42 2.71
C ALA A 75 4.44 -10.27 1.21
N ILE A 76 4.72 -11.29 0.42
CA ILE A 76 4.26 -11.37 -0.97
C ILE A 76 2.73 -11.41 -0.91
N HIS A 77 2.05 -10.55 -1.66
CA HIS A 77 0.58 -10.41 -1.58
C HIS A 77 -0.02 -9.97 -2.91
N ASP A 78 -1.31 -10.12 -3.03
CA ASP A 78 -2.10 -9.58 -4.15
C ASP A 78 -3.33 -8.80 -3.68
N HIS A 79 -3.87 -8.02 -4.61
CA HIS A 79 -5.15 -7.33 -4.47
C HIS A 79 -6.09 -7.79 -5.58
N LYS A 80 -6.87 -8.86 -5.34
CA LYS A 80 -7.70 -9.47 -6.39
C LYS A 80 -8.83 -8.60 -6.91
N ASN A 81 -9.33 -7.68 -6.09
CA ASN A 81 -10.62 -7.04 -6.32
C ASN A 81 -10.53 -5.57 -6.72
N TYR A 82 -9.34 -4.98 -6.75
CA TYR A 82 -9.17 -3.57 -7.08
C TYR A 82 -7.79 -3.27 -7.66
N GLU A 83 -7.75 -2.23 -8.46
CA GLU A 83 -6.55 -1.62 -9.01
C GLU A 83 -6.17 -0.40 -8.19
N GLY A 84 -4.94 0.06 -8.33
CA GLY A 84 -4.45 1.23 -7.63
C GLY A 84 -3.37 1.98 -8.37
N LYS A 85 -3.00 3.12 -7.80
CA LYS A 85 -1.81 3.88 -8.19
C LYS A 85 -1.02 4.25 -6.95
N ILE A 86 0.29 4.14 -7.07
CA ILE A 86 1.26 4.42 -6.01
C ILE A 86 2.14 5.57 -6.44
N LYS A 87 2.41 6.50 -5.51
CA LYS A 87 3.43 7.53 -5.68
C LYS A 87 4.39 7.47 -4.49
N VAL A 88 5.69 7.43 -4.76
CA VAL A 88 6.70 7.55 -3.72
C VAL A 88 6.81 9.03 -3.33
N LEU A 89 6.50 9.35 -2.09
CA LEU A 89 6.53 10.72 -1.56
C LEU A 89 7.89 11.06 -0.93
N LYS A 90 8.59 10.06 -0.37
CA LYS A 90 9.89 10.22 0.28
C LYS A 90 10.68 8.92 0.20
N GLY A 91 11.96 9.03 -0.12
CA GLY A 91 12.88 7.91 -0.12
C GLY A 91 12.81 7.07 -1.40
N GLU A 92 12.96 5.77 -1.24
CA GLU A 92 13.03 4.80 -2.33
C GLU A 92 12.35 3.50 -1.92
N LEU A 93 11.64 2.88 -2.85
CA LEU A 93 11.01 1.58 -2.67
C LEU A 93 11.38 0.65 -3.82
N THR A 94 11.53 -0.62 -3.53
CA THR A 94 11.64 -1.69 -4.52
C THR A 94 10.33 -2.47 -4.55
N GLU A 95 9.72 -2.60 -5.71
CA GLU A 95 8.61 -3.50 -5.95
C GLU A 95 9.14 -4.79 -6.57
N VAL A 96 8.81 -5.92 -5.97
CA VAL A 96 9.22 -7.24 -6.43
C VAL A 96 7.99 -7.96 -6.95
N TYR A 97 8.04 -8.39 -8.22
CA TYR A 97 6.91 -8.99 -8.93
C TYR A 97 7.00 -10.51 -8.93
N TYR A 98 5.85 -11.14 -8.83
CA TYR A 98 5.67 -12.58 -8.89
C TYR A 98 4.52 -12.94 -9.82
N LYS A 99 4.56 -14.11 -10.41
CA LYS A 99 3.46 -14.67 -11.22
C LYS A 99 3.01 -16.03 -10.69
N GLU A 100 1.73 -16.34 -10.86
CA GLU A 100 1.20 -17.67 -10.57
C GLU A 100 1.71 -18.68 -11.60
N THR A 101 2.03 -19.88 -11.12
CA THR A 101 2.40 -21.05 -11.93
C THR A 101 1.48 -22.22 -11.60
N LYS A 102 1.68 -23.36 -12.26
CA LYS A 102 0.93 -24.58 -11.93
C LYS A 102 1.21 -25.08 -10.51
N ASP A 103 2.44 -24.86 -10.05
CA ASP A 103 2.88 -25.41 -8.77
C ASP A 103 2.67 -24.42 -7.62
N PHE A 104 2.87 -23.11 -7.85
CA PHE A 104 2.64 -22.05 -6.85
C PHE A 104 2.78 -20.65 -7.45
N ILE A 105 3.74 -19.86 -6.96
CA ILE A 105 4.17 -18.57 -7.49
C ILE A 105 5.68 -18.57 -7.70
N GLU A 106 6.15 -17.81 -8.68
CA GLU A 106 7.59 -17.63 -8.92
C GLU A 106 7.96 -16.16 -9.10
N TYR A 107 9.22 -15.84 -8.83
CA TYR A 107 9.79 -14.51 -9.07
C TYR A 107 9.75 -14.18 -10.56
N GLU A 108 9.33 -12.95 -10.89
CA GLU A 108 9.24 -12.47 -12.27
C GLU A 108 10.21 -11.30 -12.53
N GLY A 109 10.37 -10.42 -11.57
CA GLY A 109 11.23 -9.24 -11.73
C GLY A 109 11.15 -8.29 -10.53
N ALA A 110 11.86 -7.18 -10.64
CA ALA A 110 11.78 -6.10 -9.66
C ALA A 110 11.98 -4.75 -10.32
N GLY A 111 11.35 -3.72 -9.78
CA GLY A 111 11.50 -2.33 -10.16
C GLY A 111 11.81 -1.44 -8.95
N VAL A 112 12.56 -0.37 -9.19
CA VAL A 112 12.88 0.62 -8.15
C VAL A 112 12.14 1.91 -8.46
N ALA A 113 11.42 2.45 -7.49
CA ALA A 113 10.78 3.74 -7.56
C ALA A 113 11.37 4.68 -6.51
N ILE A 114 11.82 5.85 -6.95
CA ILE A 114 12.37 6.91 -6.10
C ILE A 114 11.32 8.00 -5.88
N GLU A 115 11.60 8.92 -4.99
CA GLU A 115 10.77 10.08 -4.69
C GLU A 115 10.27 10.80 -5.96
N GLY A 116 8.98 11.06 -6.03
CA GLY A 116 8.28 11.68 -7.14
C GLY A 116 7.79 10.70 -8.22
N ILE A 117 8.31 9.47 -8.27
CA ILE A 117 7.88 8.46 -9.24
C ILE A 117 6.54 7.84 -8.81
N SER A 118 5.68 7.64 -9.81
CA SER A 118 4.41 6.93 -9.64
C SER A 118 4.33 5.73 -10.58
N PHE A 119 3.60 4.71 -10.15
CA PHE A 119 3.36 3.49 -10.93
C PHE A 119 1.95 2.93 -10.66
N ALA A 120 1.48 2.10 -11.57
CA ALA A 120 0.19 1.44 -11.45
C ALA A 120 0.31 0.15 -10.64
N GLU A 121 -0.73 -0.16 -9.90
CA GLU A 121 -0.92 -1.41 -9.22
C GLU A 121 -2.09 -2.14 -9.89
N GLU A 122 -1.76 -3.16 -10.69
CA GLU A 122 -2.74 -3.90 -11.45
C GLU A 122 -3.54 -4.86 -10.56
N MET A 123 -4.83 -5.00 -10.87
CA MET A 123 -5.70 -5.94 -10.20
C MET A 123 -5.17 -7.38 -10.36
N GLY A 124 -5.03 -8.08 -9.24
CA GLY A 124 -4.52 -9.46 -9.21
C GLY A 124 -3.00 -9.60 -9.36
N GLY A 125 -2.25 -8.51 -9.54
CA GLY A 125 -0.79 -8.54 -9.55
C GLY A 125 -0.24 -9.01 -8.20
N ILE A 126 0.70 -9.97 -8.22
CA ILE A 126 1.34 -10.51 -7.02
C ILE A 126 2.68 -9.82 -6.82
N ARG A 127 2.90 -9.26 -5.64
CA ARG A 127 4.07 -8.43 -5.36
C ARG A 127 4.51 -8.44 -3.89
N SER A 128 5.68 -7.88 -3.66
CA SER A 128 6.15 -7.45 -2.34
C SER A 128 6.77 -6.08 -2.46
N ILE A 129 6.49 -5.17 -1.54
CA ILE A 129 7.12 -3.84 -1.48
C ILE A 129 8.21 -3.88 -0.41
N VAL A 130 9.37 -3.35 -0.76
CA VAL A 130 10.57 -3.41 0.07
C VAL A 130 11.19 -2.02 0.24
N ASN A 131 11.41 -1.61 1.47
CA ASN A 131 12.29 -0.51 1.82
C ASN A 131 13.67 -1.08 2.23
N ASN A 132 14.64 -1.06 1.32
CA ASN A 132 16.00 -1.53 1.57
C ASN A 132 16.89 -0.46 2.24
N LYS A 133 16.35 0.72 2.55
CA LYS A 133 17.14 1.82 3.11
C LYS A 133 17.11 1.80 4.65
N PRO A 134 18.15 2.35 5.30
CA PRO A 134 18.21 2.48 6.76
C PRO A 134 17.32 3.62 7.29
N THR A 135 16.50 4.24 6.45
CA THR A 135 15.65 5.38 6.79
C THR A 135 14.20 5.10 6.40
N LEU A 136 13.28 5.88 6.97
CA LEU A 136 11.87 5.87 6.61
C LEU A 136 11.68 6.24 5.14
N SER A 137 10.94 5.40 4.40
CA SER A 137 10.33 5.76 3.11
C SER A 137 8.83 5.95 3.28
N VAL A 138 8.23 6.79 2.43
CA VAL A 138 6.79 7.08 2.47
C VAL A 138 6.22 7.01 1.06
N SER A 139 5.11 6.34 0.90
CA SER A 139 4.35 6.31 -0.36
C SER A 139 2.86 6.58 -0.13
N LEU A 140 2.23 7.17 -1.13
CA LEU A 140 0.78 7.33 -1.20
C LEU A 140 0.23 6.26 -2.13
N HIS A 141 -0.68 5.45 -1.62
CA HIS A 141 -1.42 4.44 -2.36
C HIS A 141 -2.87 4.88 -2.52
N ILE A 142 -3.37 4.92 -3.73
CA ILE A 142 -4.77 5.22 -4.00
C ILE A 142 -5.38 4.02 -4.74
N TYR A 143 -6.41 3.44 -4.15
CA TYR A 143 -7.10 2.26 -4.66
C TYR A 143 -8.50 2.59 -5.12
N LYS A 144 -8.92 1.99 -6.23
CA LYS A 144 -10.27 2.08 -6.79
C LYS A 144 -11.21 1.13 -6.04
N THR A 145 -11.53 1.48 -4.82
CA THR A 145 -12.38 0.72 -3.90
C THR A 145 -12.85 1.61 -2.77
N ASN A 146 -13.88 1.21 -2.06
CA ASN A 146 -14.28 1.81 -0.78
C ASN A 146 -13.80 0.99 0.43
N GLN A 147 -13.08 -0.12 0.20
CA GLN A 147 -12.60 -1.02 1.24
C GLN A 147 -11.29 -0.53 1.86
N LEU A 148 -11.30 -0.19 3.14
CA LEU A 148 -10.12 0.23 3.90
C LEU A 148 -9.33 -0.93 4.51
N ASN A 149 -9.97 -2.04 4.83
CA ASN A 149 -9.36 -3.21 5.43
C ASN A 149 -8.69 -4.12 4.39
N LEU A 150 -8.03 -5.18 4.85
CA LEU A 150 -7.32 -6.14 4.02
C LEU A 150 -8.10 -7.44 3.77
N SER A 151 -9.40 -7.45 4.02
CA SER A 151 -10.23 -8.64 3.78
C SER A 151 -10.14 -9.10 2.33
N GLY A 152 -9.86 -10.39 2.13
CA GLY A 152 -9.73 -11.00 0.80
C GLY A 152 -8.35 -10.87 0.15
N VAL A 153 -7.42 -10.11 0.73
CA VAL A 153 -6.02 -10.06 0.27
C VAL A 153 -5.35 -11.40 0.54
N ARG A 154 -4.70 -11.98 -0.49
CA ARG A 154 -3.89 -13.17 -0.31
C ARG A 154 -2.46 -12.79 0.04
N ILE A 155 -1.85 -13.53 0.97
CA ILE A 155 -0.42 -13.48 1.24
C ILE A 155 0.22 -14.83 0.97
N PHE A 156 1.48 -14.82 0.51
CA PHE A 156 2.19 -16.02 0.06
C PHE A 156 3.52 -16.16 0.81
N ASP A 157 3.87 -17.40 1.14
CA ASP A 157 5.14 -17.79 1.74
C ASP A 157 5.81 -18.83 0.81
N LEU A 158 6.80 -18.37 0.03
CA LEU A 158 7.51 -19.19 -0.93
C LEU A 158 8.31 -20.30 -0.28
N GLU A 159 8.94 -20.01 0.85
CA GLU A 159 9.82 -20.95 1.55
C GLU A 159 9.04 -22.14 2.10
N ASN A 160 7.89 -21.86 2.72
CA ASN A 160 7.04 -22.88 3.32
C ASN A 160 5.92 -23.37 2.38
N LYS A 161 5.88 -22.91 1.12
CA LYS A 161 4.87 -23.27 0.12
C LYS A 161 3.44 -23.19 0.66
N LYS A 162 3.11 -22.08 1.32
CA LYS A 162 1.77 -21.83 1.87
C LYS A 162 1.27 -20.45 1.47
N TRP A 163 -0.04 -20.27 1.53
CA TRP A 163 -0.68 -18.98 1.35
C TRP A 163 -1.87 -18.83 2.27
N ALA A 164 -2.29 -17.60 2.50
CA ALA A 164 -3.44 -17.31 3.36
C ALA A 164 -4.27 -16.19 2.77
N VAL A 165 -5.54 -16.14 3.17
CA VAL A 165 -6.45 -15.02 2.95
C VAL A 165 -6.55 -14.23 4.22
N LEU A 166 -6.33 -12.92 4.15
CA LEU A 166 -6.50 -12.01 5.27
C LEU A 166 -7.97 -11.66 5.45
N ASN A 167 -8.38 -11.37 6.67
CA ASN A 167 -9.69 -10.83 7.00
C ASN A 167 -9.63 -9.35 7.42
N ASP A 168 -10.75 -8.81 7.87
CA ASP A 168 -10.90 -7.39 8.24
C ASP A 168 -10.09 -6.96 9.48
N LYS A 169 -9.62 -7.92 10.30
CA LYS A 169 -8.78 -7.67 11.49
C LYS A 169 -7.29 -7.53 11.16
N ALA A 170 -6.87 -7.89 9.93
CA ALA A 170 -5.47 -7.80 9.54
C ALA A 170 -5.03 -6.32 9.39
N PRO A 171 -4.08 -5.82 10.18
CA PRO A 171 -3.59 -4.44 10.08
C PRO A 171 -2.57 -4.25 8.94
N SER A 172 -1.95 -5.32 8.45
CA SER A 172 -0.87 -5.29 7.47
C SER A 172 -0.69 -6.63 6.75
N CYS A 173 -0.05 -6.61 5.57
CA CYS A 173 0.30 -7.82 4.81
C CYS A 173 1.60 -8.42 5.36
N THR A 174 1.49 -9.23 6.41
CA THR A 174 2.62 -9.95 7.03
C THR A 174 2.17 -11.28 7.59
N TRP A 175 3.11 -12.23 7.72
CA TRP A 175 2.85 -13.51 8.37
C TRP A 175 2.89 -13.44 9.90
N ASN A 176 3.44 -12.35 10.46
CA ASN A 176 3.53 -12.13 11.91
C ASN A 176 2.23 -11.52 12.47
N LEU A 177 1.09 -12.12 12.15
CA LEU A 177 -0.23 -11.73 12.64
C LEU A 177 -0.78 -12.80 13.57
N PRO A 178 -1.66 -12.44 14.51
CA PRO A 178 -2.40 -13.41 15.29
C PRO A 178 -3.35 -14.21 14.37
N GLU A 179 -3.67 -15.45 14.77
CA GLU A 179 -4.45 -16.39 13.96
C GLU A 179 -5.80 -15.83 13.51
N GLU A 180 -6.44 -15.04 14.36
CA GLU A 180 -7.72 -14.38 14.07
C GLU A 180 -7.68 -13.32 12.96
N ALA A 181 -6.50 -12.95 12.46
CA ALA A 181 -6.33 -12.06 11.31
C ALA A 181 -6.41 -12.79 9.96
N PHE A 182 -6.42 -14.12 9.98
CA PHE A 182 -6.53 -14.95 8.79
C PHE A 182 -7.94 -15.53 8.67
N GLU A 183 -8.54 -15.40 7.49
CA GLU A 183 -9.79 -16.10 7.16
C GLU A 183 -9.51 -17.59 6.95
N LYS A 184 -8.42 -17.90 6.23
CA LYS A 184 -8.00 -19.26 5.93
C LYS A 184 -6.52 -19.33 5.56
N ILE A 185 -5.87 -20.42 5.97
CA ILE A 185 -4.48 -20.76 5.60
C ILE A 185 -4.49 -22.06 4.79
N TYR A 186 -3.72 -22.10 3.71
CA TYR A 186 -3.60 -23.24 2.81
C TYR A 186 -2.13 -23.69 2.76
N GLN A 187 -1.92 -24.99 2.82
CA GLN A 187 -0.63 -25.64 2.63
C GLN A 187 -0.66 -26.41 1.30
N LEU A 188 0.42 -26.32 0.52
CA LEU A 188 0.61 -27.07 -0.72
C LEU A 188 1.32 -28.40 -0.46
#